data_7b5eebefa57df6a98ed425ebdefdb08e
#
_entry.id   7b5eebefa57df6a98ed425ebdefdb08e
#
_cell.length_a   1.000
_cell.length_b   1.000
_cell.length_c   1.000
_cell.angle_alpha   90.00
_cell.angle_beta   90.00
_cell.angle_gamma   90.00
#
_symmetry.space_group_name_H-M   'P 1'
#
loop_
_entity.id
_entity.type
_entity.pdbx_description
1 polymer ?
#
loop_
_entity_poly.entity_id
_entity_poly.type
_entity_poly.pdbx_seq_one_letter_code
_entity_poly.pdbx_strand_id
1 'polypeptide(L)'
;MLDTVIHRWLHIPYSLNVRYVKRPKKPRASVLFIHGIGNTGDAWKEVIAQLPDDVQIISIDLLGFGDSPNPSWALYNAKTQARSVLTTYLKLRLTAPITIVGHSLGALVAIEVAKRYPLIVRSLVLCSPPLYITVQQSTRLPSSDSLLRQLYASARERPENFVKLSAIAMKYDLINTSFNVTPENIASYMATLEAMIINQTSLQDAQKLTVPTTIIRGTLDPWVVTKNLKQLSKHNHYITLRSIIAGHEVRGRYVAAVVDTVVGEFDKR
;
A
#
# COMPACT_ATOMS: atom_id res chain seq x y z
N MET A 1 25.39 -9.54 12.94
CA MET A 1 25.61 -8.87 14.26
C MET A 1 25.38 -7.38 14.19
N LEU A 2 26.00 -6.62 13.26
CA LEU A 2 25.85 -5.16 13.13
C LEU A 2 24.41 -4.75 12.77
N ASP A 3 23.76 -5.44 11.83
CA ASP A 3 22.36 -5.24 11.43
C ASP A 3 21.39 -5.31 12.62
N THR A 4 21.54 -6.35 13.47
CA THR A 4 20.71 -6.52 14.67
C THR A 4 20.92 -5.38 15.67
N VAL A 5 22.17 -4.92 15.85
CA VAL A 5 22.45 -3.78 16.74
C VAL A 5 21.77 -2.51 16.22
N ILE A 6 21.93 -2.19 14.94
CA ILE A 6 21.39 -0.97 14.34
C ILE A 6 19.86 -0.98 14.35
N HIS A 7 19.26 -2.04 13.85
CA HIS A 7 17.82 -2.03 13.55
C HIS A 7 16.97 -2.54 14.71
N ARG A 8 17.45 -3.52 15.49
CA ARG A 8 16.69 -4.09 16.60
C ARG A 8 16.96 -3.35 17.92
N TRP A 9 18.23 -3.06 18.25
CA TRP A 9 18.59 -2.45 19.55
C TRP A 9 18.51 -0.92 19.52
N LEU A 10 19.03 -0.28 18.45
CA LEU A 10 18.98 1.18 18.31
C LEU A 10 17.67 1.65 17.64
N HIS A 11 16.78 0.74 17.24
CA HIS A 11 15.49 1.03 16.60
C HIS A 11 15.58 1.93 15.38
N ILE A 12 16.72 1.92 14.66
CA ILE A 12 16.87 2.66 13.40
C ILE A 12 16.09 1.90 12.32
N PRO A 13 15.13 2.55 11.63
CA PRO A 13 14.32 1.87 10.61
C PRO A 13 15.17 1.46 9.40
N TYR A 14 14.83 0.33 8.77
CA TYR A 14 15.42 -0.07 7.51
C TYR A 14 15.09 0.92 6.40
N SER A 15 16.04 1.17 5.49
CA SER A 15 15.70 1.72 4.19
C SER A 15 15.17 0.62 3.28
N LEU A 16 14.15 0.94 2.50
CA LEU A 16 13.50 0.00 1.58
C LEU A 16 14.25 -0.09 0.25
N ASN A 17 14.10 -1.21 -0.44
CA ASN A 17 14.58 -1.35 -1.80
C ASN A 17 13.80 -0.40 -2.73
N VAL A 18 14.53 0.30 -3.59
CA VAL A 18 13.95 1.16 -4.63
C VAL A 18 13.94 0.37 -5.93
N ARG A 19 12.75 -0.14 -6.29
CA ARG A 19 12.55 -0.97 -7.49
C ARG A 19 12.67 -0.18 -8.78
N TYR A 20 12.19 1.06 -8.76
CA TYR A 20 12.24 1.97 -9.90
C TYR A 20 12.45 3.40 -9.44
N VAL A 21 13.30 4.15 -10.15
CA VAL A 21 13.51 5.58 -9.93
C VAL A 21 13.72 6.30 -11.25
N LYS A 22 12.95 7.39 -11.46
CA LYS A 22 13.13 8.35 -12.55
C LYS A 22 13.30 9.74 -11.95
N ARG A 23 14.37 10.44 -12.32
CA ARG A 23 14.73 11.76 -11.78
C ARG A 23 14.96 12.77 -12.89
N PRO A 24 13.93 13.46 -13.38
CA PRO A 24 14.11 14.58 -14.32
C PRO A 24 14.94 15.69 -13.67
N LYS A 25 15.65 16.48 -14.48
CA LYS A 25 16.46 17.62 -13.98
C LYS A 25 15.64 18.68 -13.26
N LYS A 26 14.40 18.92 -13.71
CA LYS A 26 13.44 19.86 -13.10
C LYS A 26 12.07 19.17 -13.00
N PRO A 27 11.86 18.38 -11.95
CA PRO A 27 10.59 17.66 -11.81
C PRO A 27 9.43 18.63 -11.50
N ARG A 28 8.33 18.51 -12.24
CA ARG A 28 7.06 19.21 -11.96
C ARG A 28 6.42 18.71 -10.65
N ALA A 29 6.54 17.42 -10.40
CA ALA A 29 6.01 16.75 -9.23
C ALA A 29 6.83 15.50 -8.90
N SER A 30 6.67 15.00 -7.68
CA SER A 30 7.29 13.75 -7.22
C SER A 30 6.21 12.78 -6.76
N VAL A 31 6.31 11.53 -7.18
CA VAL A 31 5.35 10.46 -6.86
C VAL A 31 6.08 9.26 -6.27
N LEU A 32 5.56 8.75 -5.17
CA LEU A 32 5.99 7.49 -4.53
C LEU A 32 4.90 6.44 -4.65
N PHE A 33 5.23 5.31 -5.25
CA PHE A 33 4.35 4.16 -5.41
C PHE A 33 4.63 3.09 -4.36
N ILE A 34 3.57 2.63 -3.67
CA ILE A 34 3.60 1.60 -2.62
C ILE A 34 2.65 0.47 -3.02
N HIS A 35 3.19 -0.73 -3.20
CA HIS A 35 2.45 -1.91 -3.66
C HIS A 35 1.56 -2.54 -2.59
N GLY A 36 0.67 -3.45 -3.01
CA GLY A 36 -0.18 -4.27 -2.16
C GLY A 36 0.57 -5.44 -1.51
N ILE A 37 -0.10 -6.15 -0.61
CA ILE A 37 0.46 -7.31 0.09
C ILE A 37 0.89 -8.38 -0.93
N GLY A 38 2.05 -9.00 -0.70
CA GLY A 38 2.60 -10.06 -1.57
C GLY A 38 3.18 -9.58 -2.90
N ASN A 39 3.04 -8.29 -3.24
CA ASN A 39 3.57 -7.70 -4.47
C ASN A 39 4.97 -7.09 -4.26
N THR A 40 5.49 -6.50 -5.32
CA THR A 40 6.69 -5.66 -5.34
C THR A 40 6.38 -4.33 -6.03
N GLY A 41 7.34 -3.43 -6.06
CA GLY A 41 7.21 -2.16 -6.79
C GLY A 41 6.96 -2.33 -8.30
N ASP A 42 7.20 -3.50 -8.85
CA ASP A 42 6.91 -3.83 -10.24
C ASP A 42 5.41 -3.83 -10.59
N ALA A 43 4.53 -3.95 -9.59
CA ALA A 43 3.09 -3.85 -9.77
C ALA A 43 2.64 -2.52 -10.41
N TRP A 44 3.50 -1.51 -10.41
CA TRP A 44 3.22 -0.19 -10.92
C TRP A 44 3.77 0.09 -12.33
N LYS A 45 4.40 -0.90 -12.98
CA LYS A 45 5.04 -0.72 -14.30
C LYS A 45 4.10 -0.11 -15.35
N GLU A 46 2.86 -0.59 -15.44
CA GLU A 46 1.89 -0.08 -16.43
C GLU A 46 1.45 1.35 -16.15
N VAL A 47 1.31 1.73 -14.89
CA VAL A 47 1.01 3.11 -14.46
C VAL A 47 2.19 4.01 -14.74
N ILE A 48 3.39 3.60 -14.34
CA ILE A 48 4.64 4.35 -14.49
C ILE A 48 4.91 4.66 -15.96
N ALA A 49 4.69 3.71 -16.86
CA ALA A 49 4.91 3.85 -18.29
C ALA A 49 4.01 4.93 -18.95
N GLN A 50 2.90 5.31 -18.33
CA GLN A 50 1.95 6.29 -18.85
C GLN A 50 2.08 7.67 -18.17
N LEU A 51 2.98 7.82 -17.18
CA LEU A 51 3.18 9.11 -16.53
C LEU A 51 4.13 10.01 -17.34
N PRO A 52 3.90 11.34 -17.31
CA PRO A 52 4.73 12.32 -18.02
C PRO A 52 6.22 12.23 -17.68
N ASP A 53 7.06 12.65 -18.63
CA ASP A 53 8.51 12.56 -18.49
C ASP A 53 9.11 13.51 -17.47
N ASP A 54 8.43 14.60 -17.18
CA ASP A 54 8.83 15.63 -16.23
C ASP A 54 8.43 15.29 -14.77
N VAL A 55 7.92 14.09 -14.51
CA VAL A 55 7.56 13.63 -13.16
C VAL A 55 8.70 12.81 -12.57
N GLN A 56 9.09 13.15 -11.33
CA GLN A 56 9.96 12.29 -10.53
C GLN A 56 9.15 11.11 -10.00
N ILE A 57 9.61 9.90 -10.30
CA ILE A 57 8.89 8.66 -9.96
C ILE A 57 9.79 7.79 -9.11
N ILE A 58 9.22 7.26 -8.01
CA ILE A 58 9.85 6.31 -7.13
C ILE A 58 8.86 5.16 -6.89
N SER A 59 9.31 3.91 -7.07
CA SER A 59 8.56 2.73 -6.66
C SER A 59 9.42 1.89 -5.74
N ILE A 60 8.86 1.46 -4.61
CA ILE A 60 9.58 0.76 -3.54
C ILE A 60 8.97 -0.61 -3.27
N ASP A 61 9.81 -1.51 -2.76
CA ASP A 61 9.37 -2.75 -2.12
C ASP A 61 9.19 -2.49 -0.62
N LEU A 62 8.06 -2.86 -0.05
CA LEU A 62 7.82 -2.75 1.40
C LEU A 62 8.72 -3.70 2.18
N LEU A 63 8.97 -3.40 3.45
CA LEU A 63 9.74 -4.27 4.36
C LEU A 63 9.09 -5.67 4.41
N GLY A 64 9.91 -6.70 4.20
CA GLY A 64 9.45 -8.09 4.12
C GLY A 64 8.96 -8.54 2.75
N PHE A 65 9.05 -7.69 1.71
CA PHE A 65 8.61 -7.99 0.34
C PHE A 65 9.71 -7.63 -0.68
N GLY A 66 9.68 -8.32 -1.80
CA GLY A 66 10.63 -8.12 -2.90
C GLY A 66 12.08 -8.23 -2.43
N ASP A 67 12.90 -7.25 -2.79
CA ASP A 67 14.31 -7.17 -2.41
C ASP A 67 14.55 -6.27 -1.18
N SER A 68 13.49 -5.85 -0.49
CA SER A 68 13.61 -5.16 0.79
C SER A 68 14.02 -6.11 1.92
N PRO A 69 14.69 -5.60 2.99
CA PRO A 69 15.04 -6.42 4.14
C PRO A 69 13.85 -7.20 4.71
N ASN A 70 14.10 -8.45 5.13
CA ASN A 70 13.10 -9.35 5.68
C ASN A 70 13.53 -9.91 7.05
N PRO A 71 13.72 -9.08 8.10
CA PRO A 71 14.16 -9.52 9.41
C PRO A 71 13.03 -10.26 10.15
N SER A 72 13.31 -11.48 10.64
CA SER A 72 12.34 -12.34 11.35
C SER A 72 11.79 -11.73 12.64
N TRP A 73 12.45 -10.74 13.20
CA TRP A 73 12.09 -10.05 14.45
C TRP A 73 11.26 -8.78 14.25
N ALA A 74 11.05 -8.32 13.01
CA ALA A 74 10.29 -7.09 12.74
C ALA A 74 8.79 -7.28 12.98
N LEU A 75 8.14 -6.19 13.41
CA LEU A 75 6.70 -6.22 13.70
C LEU A 75 5.81 -6.11 12.46
N TYR A 76 6.33 -5.81 11.30
CA TYR A 76 5.61 -5.66 10.02
C TYR A 76 4.27 -4.88 10.09
N ASN A 77 4.10 -4.01 11.08
CA ASN A 77 2.91 -3.18 11.23
C ASN A 77 3.02 -1.85 10.44
N ALA A 78 1.91 -1.12 10.32
CA ALA A 78 1.85 0.13 9.56
C ALA A 78 2.88 1.17 10.03
N LYS A 79 3.13 1.26 11.35
CA LYS A 79 4.13 2.16 11.93
C LYS A 79 5.55 1.83 11.47
N THR A 80 5.92 0.56 11.49
CA THR A 80 7.23 0.10 11.03
C THR A 80 7.41 0.37 9.54
N GLN A 81 6.41 0.04 8.71
CA GLN A 81 6.44 0.34 7.29
C GLN A 81 6.57 1.84 7.01
N ALA A 82 5.77 2.69 7.68
CA ALA A 82 5.82 4.14 7.50
C ALA A 82 7.17 4.75 7.90
N ARG A 83 7.81 4.23 8.96
CA ARG A 83 9.17 4.66 9.36
C ARG A 83 10.20 4.27 8.30
N SER A 84 10.10 3.09 7.72
CA SER A 84 10.97 2.65 6.63
C SER A 84 10.77 3.48 5.35
N VAL A 85 9.52 3.86 5.04
CA VAL A 85 9.23 4.80 3.94
C VAL A 85 9.91 6.14 4.18
N LEU A 86 9.78 6.72 5.40
CA LEU A 86 10.47 7.99 5.73
C LEU A 86 11.98 7.87 5.60
N THR A 87 12.58 6.79 6.13
CA THR A 87 14.02 6.55 6.01
C THR A 87 14.46 6.49 4.55
N THR A 88 13.68 5.84 3.70
CA THR A 88 13.94 5.76 2.26
C THR A 88 13.80 7.12 1.58
N TYR A 89 12.75 7.90 1.93
CA TYR A 89 12.55 9.26 1.47
C TYR A 89 13.78 10.14 1.77
N LEU A 90 14.27 10.11 3.02
CA LEU A 90 15.45 10.87 3.45
C LEU A 90 16.72 10.41 2.75
N LYS A 91 16.93 9.09 2.61
CA LYS A 91 18.08 8.51 1.91
C LYS A 91 18.11 8.92 0.43
N LEU A 92 16.96 9.05 -0.20
CA LEU A 92 16.81 9.53 -1.57
C LEU A 92 16.99 11.03 -1.70
N ARG A 93 17.18 11.76 -0.59
CA ARG A 93 17.35 13.22 -0.53
C ARG A 93 16.19 13.96 -1.22
N LEU A 94 14.97 13.49 -1.02
CA LEU A 94 13.78 14.16 -1.51
C LEU A 94 13.53 15.40 -0.64
N THR A 95 13.39 16.57 -1.25
CA THR A 95 13.28 17.85 -0.52
C THR A 95 11.90 18.46 -0.61
N ALA A 96 11.07 18.03 -1.55
CA ALA A 96 9.73 18.52 -1.76
C ALA A 96 8.68 17.49 -1.30
N PRO A 97 7.50 17.94 -0.83
CA PRO A 97 6.40 17.02 -0.54
C PRO A 97 6.01 16.20 -1.77
N ILE A 98 5.68 14.92 -1.54
CA ILE A 98 5.41 13.93 -2.58
C ILE A 98 3.93 13.50 -2.59
N THR A 99 3.42 13.17 -3.76
CA THR A 99 2.17 12.42 -3.89
C THR A 99 2.47 10.95 -3.63
N ILE A 100 1.76 10.33 -2.68
CA ILE A 100 1.91 8.89 -2.39
C ILE A 100 0.73 8.14 -3.01
N VAL A 101 1.05 7.18 -3.85
CA VAL A 101 0.09 6.27 -4.49
C VAL A 101 0.23 4.90 -3.83
N GLY A 102 -0.80 4.43 -3.14
CA GLY A 102 -0.79 3.14 -2.46
C GLY A 102 -1.92 2.23 -2.92
N HIS A 103 -1.62 0.96 -3.19
CA HIS A 103 -2.61 -0.05 -3.53
C HIS A 103 -2.84 -1.00 -2.35
N SER A 104 -4.10 -1.29 -2.03
CA SER A 104 -4.47 -2.28 -1.02
C SER A 104 -3.72 -2.04 0.31
N LEU A 105 -2.86 -2.94 0.75
CA LEU A 105 -1.97 -2.76 1.91
C LEU A 105 -1.13 -1.47 1.82
N GLY A 106 -0.61 -1.16 0.64
CA GLY A 106 0.17 0.07 0.40
C GLY A 106 -0.63 1.35 0.66
N ALA A 107 -1.95 1.31 0.49
CA ALA A 107 -2.82 2.42 0.86
C ALA A 107 -2.88 2.61 2.39
N LEU A 108 -2.86 1.53 3.17
CA LEU A 108 -2.81 1.61 4.65
C LEU A 108 -1.46 2.18 5.12
N VAL A 109 -0.37 1.80 4.46
CA VAL A 109 0.96 2.41 4.71
C VAL A 109 0.95 3.90 4.37
N ALA A 110 0.37 4.29 3.24
CA ALA A 110 0.28 5.69 2.81
C ALA A 110 -0.51 6.55 3.83
N ILE A 111 -1.62 6.02 4.38
CA ILE A 111 -2.38 6.66 5.46
C ILE A 111 -1.50 6.87 6.70
N GLU A 112 -0.77 5.84 7.12
CA GLU A 112 0.10 5.93 8.29
C GLU A 112 1.27 6.90 8.08
N VAL A 113 1.83 6.98 6.86
CA VAL A 113 2.85 7.99 6.50
C VAL A 113 2.26 9.39 6.60
N ALA A 114 1.09 9.65 6.03
CA ALA A 114 0.46 10.97 6.07
C ALA A 114 0.08 11.38 7.50
N LYS A 115 -0.39 10.44 8.32
CA LYS A 115 -0.70 10.67 9.73
C LYS A 115 0.54 11.07 10.54
N ARG A 116 1.69 10.43 10.30
CA ARG A 116 2.91 10.65 11.08
C ARG A 116 3.77 11.78 10.53
N TYR A 117 3.80 11.93 9.22
CA TYR A 117 4.73 12.79 8.50
C TYR A 117 4.01 13.66 7.48
N PRO A 118 2.97 14.43 7.87
CA PRO A 118 2.16 15.19 6.92
C PRO A 118 2.97 16.18 6.08
N LEU A 119 4.07 16.71 6.61
CA LEU A 119 4.91 17.69 5.93
C LEU A 119 5.63 17.16 4.68
N ILE A 120 5.84 15.84 4.58
CA ILE A 120 6.44 15.23 3.38
C ILE A 120 5.38 14.76 2.37
N VAL A 121 4.09 14.84 2.71
CA VAL A 121 3.01 14.33 1.87
C VAL A 121 2.25 15.50 1.26
N ARG A 122 2.28 15.61 -0.09
CA ARG A 122 1.48 16.56 -0.86
C ARG A 122 0.03 16.11 -0.96
N SER A 123 -0.18 14.86 -1.38
CA SER A 123 -1.50 14.25 -1.51
C SER A 123 -1.40 12.72 -1.47
N LEU A 124 -2.54 12.06 -1.29
CA LEU A 124 -2.67 10.61 -1.35
C LEU A 124 -3.58 10.18 -2.51
N VAL A 125 -3.16 9.12 -3.22
CA VAL A 125 -4.02 8.36 -4.13
C VAL A 125 -4.10 6.93 -3.60
N LEU A 126 -5.24 6.58 -3.03
CA LEU A 126 -5.46 5.29 -2.36
C LEU A 126 -6.28 4.38 -3.27
N CYS A 127 -5.63 3.36 -3.82
CA CYS A 127 -6.23 2.40 -4.74
C CYS A 127 -6.75 1.19 -3.97
N SER A 128 -8.05 0.92 -4.02
CA SER A 128 -8.70 -0.23 -3.37
C SER A 128 -8.30 -0.42 -1.89
N PRO A 129 -8.37 0.63 -1.03
CA PRO A 129 -7.95 0.51 0.36
C PRO A 129 -8.91 -0.39 1.16
N PRO A 130 -8.42 -1.46 1.83
CA PRO A 130 -9.26 -2.35 2.64
C PRO A 130 -9.49 -1.72 4.03
N LEU A 131 -10.35 -0.70 4.12
CA LEU A 131 -10.64 0.02 5.34
C LEU A 131 -11.79 -0.64 6.11
N TYR A 132 -11.45 -1.40 7.15
CA TYR A 132 -12.39 -2.15 7.98
C TYR A 132 -12.62 -1.49 9.34
N ILE A 133 -13.80 -1.76 9.91
CA ILE A 133 -14.10 -1.41 11.31
C ILE A 133 -13.40 -2.44 12.20
N THR A 134 -12.68 -2.00 13.21
CA THR A 134 -11.97 -2.88 14.15
C THR A 134 -12.97 -3.80 14.88
N VAL A 135 -12.56 -5.05 15.15
CA VAL A 135 -13.38 -6.08 15.83
C VAL A 135 -13.96 -5.60 17.15
N GLN A 136 -13.24 -4.75 17.86
CA GLN A 136 -13.70 -4.16 19.15
C GLN A 136 -14.90 -3.22 19.00
N GLN A 137 -15.25 -2.78 17.78
CA GLN A 137 -16.33 -1.81 17.52
C GLN A 137 -17.51 -2.40 16.77
N SER A 138 -17.44 -3.65 16.32
CA SER A 138 -18.50 -4.28 15.52
C SER A 138 -19.06 -5.53 16.19
N THR A 139 -20.35 -5.51 16.48
CA THR A 139 -21.12 -6.70 16.90
C THR A 139 -21.48 -7.63 15.73
N ARG A 140 -21.28 -7.18 14.47
CA ARG A 140 -21.51 -7.95 13.24
C ARG A 140 -20.41 -7.62 12.23
N LEU A 141 -19.58 -8.62 11.91
CA LEU A 141 -18.55 -8.52 10.89
C LEU A 141 -19.19 -8.50 9.48
N PRO A 142 -18.76 -7.62 8.56
CA PRO A 142 -19.13 -7.70 7.15
C PRO A 142 -18.68 -9.04 6.53
N SER A 143 -19.38 -9.53 5.51
CA SER A 143 -19.06 -10.80 4.82
C SER A 143 -17.63 -10.84 4.25
N SER A 144 -17.11 -9.71 3.75
CA SER A 144 -15.73 -9.58 3.26
C SER A 144 -14.69 -9.76 4.38
N ASP A 145 -14.98 -9.30 5.59
CA ASP A 145 -14.11 -9.45 6.76
C ASP A 145 -14.05 -10.93 7.23
N SER A 146 -15.17 -11.64 7.16
CA SER A 146 -15.23 -13.08 7.47
C SER A 146 -14.43 -13.90 6.45
N LEU A 147 -14.49 -13.58 5.15
CA LEU A 147 -13.75 -14.26 4.10
C LEU A 147 -12.23 -14.05 4.26
N LEU A 148 -11.79 -12.82 4.52
CA LEU A 148 -10.37 -12.52 4.78
C LEU A 148 -9.85 -13.29 5.99
N ARG A 149 -10.63 -13.40 7.07
CA ARG A 149 -10.24 -14.16 8.26
C ARG A 149 -10.15 -15.66 7.98
N GLN A 150 -11.06 -16.21 7.19
CA GLN A 150 -11.03 -17.61 6.78
C GLN A 150 -9.80 -17.89 5.90
N LEU A 151 -9.49 -17.02 4.93
CA LEU A 151 -8.29 -17.12 4.10
C LEU A 151 -7.02 -17.02 4.95
N TYR A 152 -7.00 -16.09 5.91
CA TYR A 152 -5.89 -15.96 6.85
C TYR A 152 -5.71 -17.22 7.68
N ALA A 153 -6.78 -17.76 8.28
CA ALA A 153 -6.73 -18.98 9.08
C ALA A 153 -6.20 -20.16 8.24
N SER A 154 -6.74 -20.34 7.02
CA SER A 154 -6.30 -21.39 6.09
C SER A 154 -4.83 -21.24 5.68
N ALA A 155 -4.39 -20.01 5.38
CA ALA A 155 -2.99 -19.74 5.03
C ALA A 155 -2.04 -19.95 6.22
N ARG A 156 -2.49 -19.70 7.44
CA ARG A 156 -1.72 -19.92 8.67
C ARG A 156 -1.58 -21.41 9.01
N GLU A 157 -2.64 -22.18 8.80
CA GLU A 157 -2.62 -23.63 9.04
C GLU A 157 -1.75 -24.39 8.02
N ARG A 158 -1.76 -23.95 6.75
CA ARG A 158 -1.06 -24.63 5.63
C ARG A 158 -0.38 -23.63 4.71
N PRO A 159 0.70 -22.96 5.15
CA PRO A 159 1.35 -21.91 4.38
C PRO A 159 1.93 -22.40 3.04
N GLU A 160 2.35 -23.66 2.95
CA GLU A 160 2.84 -24.27 1.71
C GLU A 160 1.73 -24.39 0.65
N ASN A 161 0.49 -24.67 1.05
CA ASN A 161 -0.64 -24.69 0.14
C ASN A 161 -0.97 -23.29 -0.38
N PHE A 162 -0.86 -22.28 0.48
CA PHE A 162 -1.06 -20.89 0.08
C PHE A 162 -0.03 -20.46 -0.97
N VAL A 163 1.25 -20.79 -0.78
CA VAL A 163 2.31 -20.52 -1.77
C VAL A 163 2.01 -21.19 -3.11
N LYS A 164 1.63 -22.50 -3.10
CA LYS A 164 1.28 -23.22 -4.32
C LYS A 164 0.07 -22.63 -5.03
N LEU A 165 -1.00 -22.30 -4.30
CA LEU A 165 -2.20 -21.68 -4.87
C LEU A 165 -1.92 -20.31 -5.45
N SER A 166 -1.09 -19.51 -4.80
CA SER A 166 -0.65 -18.20 -5.31
C SER A 166 0.09 -18.33 -6.64
N ALA A 167 0.99 -19.31 -6.75
CA ALA A 167 1.72 -19.57 -8.00
C ALA A 167 0.78 -19.98 -9.14
N ILE A 168 -0.24 -20.80 -8.84
CA ILE A 168 -1.27 -21.17 -9.80
C ILE A 168 -2.10 -19.93 -10.20
N ALA A 169 -2.52 -19.12 -9.25
CA ALA A 169 -3.30 -17.91 -9.51
C ALA A 169 -2.55 -16.91 -10.40
N MET A 170 -1.23 -16.76 -10.21
CA MET A 170 -0.37 -15.96 -11.11
C MET A 170 -0.32 -16.54 -12.52
N LYS A 171 -0.15 -17.86 -12.64
CA LYS A 171 -0.08 -18.56 -13.95
C LYS A 171 -1.33 -18.33 -14.80
N TYR A 172 -2.49 -18.22 -14.16
CA TYR A 172 -3.79 -17.97 -14.82
C TYR A 172 -4.21 -16.50 -14.81
N ASP A 173 -3.28 -15.58 -14.50
CA ASP A 173 -3.52 -14.12 -14.48
C ASP A 173 -4.69 -13.67 -13.56
N LEU A 174 -4.93 -14.43 -12.48
CA LEU A 174 -5.96 -14.11 -11.50
C LEU A 174 -5.48 -13.05 -10.48
N ILE A 175 -4.17 -12.98 -10.25
CA ILE A 175 -3.50 -11.99 -9.41
C ILE A 175 -2.35 -11.36 -10.19
N ASN A 176 -1.83 -10.23 -9.68
CA ASN A 176 -0.75 -9.50 -10.36
C ASN A 176 0.50 -10.39 -10.53
N THR A 177 1.16 -10.30 -11.69
CA THR A 177 2.38 -11.07 -11.99
C THR A 177 3.57 -10.68 -11.11
N SER A 178 3.52 -9.51 -10.44
CA SER A 178 4.52 -9.09 -9.43
C SER A 178 4.27 -9.70 -8.05
N PHE A 179 3.18 -10.47 -7.87
CA PHE A 179 2.93 -11.18 -6.63
C PHE A 179 4.03 -12.23 -6.41
N ASN A 180 4.70 -12.16 -5.26
CA ASN A 180 5.86 -13.00 -4.97
C ASN A 180 5.81 -13.46 -3.51
N VAL A 181 5.03 -14.50 -3.26
CA VAL A 181 5.00 -15.21 -1.97
C VAL A 181 5.74 -16.53 -2.12
N THR A 182 6.80 -16.68 -1.34
CA THR A 182 7.72 -17.82 -1.36
C THR A 182 7.84 -18.42 0.05
N PRO A 183 8.42 -19.63 0.19
CA PRO A 183 8.70 -20.19 1.51
C PRO A 183 9.56 -19.27 2.41
N GLU A 184 10.44 -18.47 1.81
CA GLU A 184 11.35 -17.58 2.53
C GLU A 184 10.66 -16.33 3.07
N ASN A 185 9.59 -15.84 2.41
CA ASN A 185 8.90 -14.62 2.81
C ASN A 185 7.49 -14.83 3.37
N ILE A 186 6.98 -16.06 3.40
CA ILE A 186 5.62 -16.35 3.90
C ILE A 186 5.43 -15.90 5.35
N ALA A 187 6.46 -15.97 6.18
CA ALA A 187 6.40 -15.55 7.57
C ALA A 187 6.14 -14.03 7.69
N SER A 188 6.86 -13.19 6.94
CA SER A 188 6.64 -11.74 6.90
C SER A 188 5.30 -11.38 6.23
N TYR A 189 4.89 -12.14 5.20
CA TYR A 189 3.58 -12.00 4.59
C TYR A 189 2.46 -12.20 5.62
N MET A 190 2.51 -13.30 6.38
CA MET A 190 1.50 -13.62 7.40
C MET A 190 1.51 -12.60 8.55
N ALA A 191 2.70 -12.21 9.04
CA ALA A 191 2.84 -11.19 10.07
C ALA A 191 2.28 -9.83 9.62
N THR A 192 2.50 -9.46 8.35
CA THR A 192 1.96 -8.23 7.76
C THR A 192 0.44 -8.30 7.64
N LEU A 193 -0.10 -9.42 7.15
CA LEU A 193 -1.54 -9.64 7.01
C LEU A 193 -2.25 -9.53 8.37
N GLU A 194 -1.70 -10.14 9.41
CA GLU A 194 -2.22 -10.06 10.77
C GLU A 194 -2.17 -8.63 11.31
N ALA A 195 -0.99 -7.99 11.25
CA ALA A 195 -0.77 -6.70 11.87
C ALA A 195 -1.49 -5.55 11.16
N MET A 196 -1.61 -5.60 9.83
CA MET A 196 -2.07 -4.48 9.01
C MET A 196 -3.46 -4.67 8.40
N ILE A 197 -3.93 -5.89 8.22
CA ILE A 197 -5.27 -6.16 7.68
C ILE A 197 -6.23 -6.57 8.78
N ILE A 198 -5.86 -7.57 9.59
CA ILE A 198 -6.76 -8.11 10.63
C ILE A 198 -6.88 -7.16 11.82
N ASN A 199 -5.75 -6.58 12.28
CA ASN A 199 -5.67 -5.73 13.46
C ASN A 199 -5.50 -4.23 13.13
N GLN A 200 -6.02 -3.78 11.98
CA GLN A 200 -5.84 -2.41 11.50
C GLN A 200 -6.64 -1.36 12.29
N THR A 201 -6.12 -0.14 12.29
CA THR A 201 -6.80 1.09 12.75
C THR A 201 -7.00 2.10 11.61
N SER A 202 -6.69 1.69 10.39
CA SER A 202 -6.53 2.59 9.23
C SER A 202 -7.81 3.35 8.86
N LEU A 203 -9.00 2.79 9.09
CA LEU A 203 -10.26 3.52 8.87
C LEU A 203 -10.38 4.74 9.80
N GLN A 204 -10.06 4.56 11.10
CA GLN A 204 -10.08 5.64 12.10
C GLN A 204 -8.99 6.68 11.82
N ASP A 205 -7.82 6.23 11.37
CA ASP A 205 -6.72 7.11 11.00
C ASP A 205 -7.06 7.92 9.74
N ALA A 206 -7.71 7.30 8.75
CA ALA A 206 -8.19 7.97 7.53
C ALA A 206 -9.24 9.06 7.83
N GLN A 207 -10.08 8.88 8.86
CA GLN A 207 -11.04 9.91 9.29
C GLN A 207 -10.37 11.22 9.73
N LYS A 208 -9.11 11.15 10.17
CA LYS A 208 -8.34 12.27 10.69
C LYS A 208 -7.33 12.85 9.70
N LEU A 209 -7.31 12.37 8.46
CA LEU A 209 -6.42 12.89 7.44
C LEU A 209 -6.74 14.35 7.13
N THR A 210 -5.69 15.16 7.01
CA THR A 210 -5.73 16.59 6.66
C THR A 210 -5.01 16.89 5.34
N VAL A 211 -4.56 15.86 4.64
CA VAL A 211 -3.94 16.00 3.33
C VAL A 211 -4.95 15.63 2.23
N PRO A 212 -4.92 16.32 1.07
CA PRO A 212 -5.77 15.98 -0.07
C PRO A 212 -5.64 14.49 -0.41
N THR A 213 -6.76 13.79 -0.45
CA THR A 213 -6.78 12.33 -0.64
C THR A 213 -7.84 11.93 -1.66
N THR A 214 -7.44 11.24 -2.71
CA THR A 214 -8.36 10.62 -3.66
C THR A 214 -8.35 9.11 -3.46
N ILE A 215 -9.51 8.55 -3.13
CA ILE A 215 -9.71 7.11 -3.06
C ILE A 215 -10.28 6.63 -4.40
N ILE A 216 -9.60 5.68 -5.05
CA ILE A 216 -10.11 4.99 -6.24
C ILE A 216 -10.51 3.58 -5.80
N ARG A 217 -11.74 3.17 -6.14
CA ARG A 217 -12.20 1.81 -5.88
C ARG A 217 -12.79 1.16 -7.13
N GLY A 218 -12.55 -0.14 -7.30
CA GLY A 218 -13.31 -0.98 -8.22
C GLY A 218 -14.72 -1.27 -7.70
N THR A 219 -15.73 -1.23 -8.56
CA THR A 219 -17.10 -1.59 -8.17
C THR A 219 -17.31 -3.09 -8.01
N LEU A 220 -16.41 -3.89 -8.61
CA LEU A 220 -16.40 -5.35 -8.54
C LEU A 220 -15.36 -5.89 -7.55
N ASP A 221 -14.79 -5.01 -6.73
CA ASP A 221 -13.77 -5.35 -5.73
C ASP A 221 -14.43 -5.97 -4.48
N PRO A 222 -14.20 -7.26 -4.18
CA PRO A 222 -14.80 -7.93 -3.05
C PRO A 222 -14.15 -7.58 -1.70
N TRP A 223 -12.94 -7.01 -1.73
CA TRP A 223 -12.13 -6.72 -0.54
C TRP A 223 -12.40 -5.34 0.04
N VAL A 224 -13.09 -4.46 -0.70
CA VAL A 224 -13.35 -3.09 -0.29
C VAL A 224 -14.76 -2.92 0.27
N VAL A 225 -14.86 -2.43 1.50
CA VAL A 225 -16.14 -2.12 2.12
C VAL A 225 -16.63 -0.75 1.65
N THR A 226 -17.42 -0.74 0.60
CA THR A 226 -17.95 0.49 -0.06
C THR A 226 -18.63 1.44 0.92
N LYS A 227 -19.39 0.92 1.90
CA LYS A 227 -20.09 1.72 2.91
C LYS A 227 -19.11 2.58 3.71
N ASN A 228 -17.98 2.00 4.13
CA ASN A 228 -16.96 2.71 4.90
C ASN A 228 -16.35 3.85 4.08
N LEU A 229 -16.03 3.60 2.79
CA LEU A 229 -15.45 4.62 1.92
C LEU A 229 -16.42 5.77 1.63
N LYS A 230 -17.70 5.47 1.41
CA LYS A 230 -18.74 6.49 1.23
C LYS A 230 -18.95 7.34 2.48
N GLN A 231 -18.95 6.72 3.66
CA GLN A 231 -19.04 7.44 4.93
C GLN A 231 -17.80 8.32 5.14
N LEU A 232 -16.62 7.79 4.87
CA LEU A 232 -15.36 8.50 5.02
C LEU A 232 -15.33 9.76 4.13
N SER A 233 -15.64 9.64 2.83
CA SER A 233 -15.67 10.79 1.92
C SER A 233 -16.79 11.80 2.22
N LYS A 234 -17.86 11.38 2.88
CA LYS A 234 -18.93 12.29 3.33
C LYS A 234 -18.53 13.13 4.54
N HIS A 235 -17.73 12.57 5.46
CA HIS A 235 -17.41 13.22 6.74
C HIS A 235 -16.04 13.90 6.76
N ASN A 236 -15.16 13.60 5.81
CA ASN A 236 -13.86 14.24 5.69
C ASN A 236 -13.73 14.94 4.32
N HIS A 237 -13.74 16.27 4.32
CA HIS A 237 -13.67 17.11 3.12
C HIS A 237 -12.35 17.03 2.36
N TYR A 238 -11.28 16.50 2.99
CA TYR A 238 -10.01 16.22 2.29
C TYR A 238 -10.08 14.97 1.42
N ILE A 239 -11.17 14.17 1.52
CA ILE A 239 -11.25 12.86 0.88
C ILE A 239 -12.30 12.86 -0.24
N THR A 240 -11.85 12.59 -1.46
CA THR A 240 -12.70 12.37 -2.63
C THR A 240 -12.76 10.87 -2.96
N LEU A 241 -13.96 10.35 -3.26
CA LEU A 241 -14.17 8.97 -3.67
C LEU A 241 -14.49 8.87 -5.17
N ARG A 242 -13.63 8.16 -5.91
CA ARG A 242 -13.82 7.81 -7.33
C ARG A 242 -14.13 6.32 -7.44
N SER A 243 -15.22 5.96 -8.11
CA SER A 243 -15.61 4.58 -8.39
C SER A 243 -15.46 4.27 -9.88
N ILE A 244 -14.89 3.11 -10.19
CA ILE A 244 -14.68 2.63 -11.57
C ILE A 244 -15.17 1.19 -11.71
N ILE A 245 -15.53 0.77 -12.91
CA ILE A 245 -15.87 -0.64 -13.19
C ILE A 245 -14.57 -1.44 -13.35
N ALA A 246 -14.11 -2.01 -12.25
CA ALA A 246 -12.89 -2.82 -12.15
C ALA A 246 -12.96 -3.72 -10.91
N GLY A 247 -12.08 -4.73 -10.85
CA GLY A 247 -11.83 -5.54 -9.65
C GLY A 247 -10.85 -4.88 -8.69
N HIS A 248 -10.14 -5.70 -7.90
CA HIS A 248 -9.19 -5.25 -6.88
C HIS A 248 -7.85 -4.77 -7.48
N GLU A 249 -7.35 -5.48 -8.48
CA GLU A 249 -6.01 -5.25 -9.04
C GLU A 249 -5.95 -4.02 -9.95
N VAL A 250 -4.82 -3.28 -9.88
CA VAL A 250 -4.55 -2.11 -10.72
C VAL A 250 -4.09 -2.57 -12.10
N ARG A 251 -5.09 -2.86 -12.96
CA ARG A 251 -4.88 -3.27 -14.36
C ARG A 251 -5.97 -2.72 -15.28
N GLY A 252 -5.68 -2.66 -16.59
CA GLY A 252 -6.64 -2.20 -17.59
C GLY A 252 -7.22 -0.81 -17.29
N ARG A 253 -8.54 -0.69 -17.16
CA ARG A 253 -9.21 0.59 -16.86
C ARG A 253 -8.78 1.22 -15.53
N TYR A 254 -8.33 0.41 -14.58
CA TYR A 254 -7.84 0.93 -13.32
C TYR A 254 -6.54 1.71 -13.50
N VAL A 255 -5.63 1.24 -14.37
CA VAL A 255 -4.38 1.94 -14.69
C VAL A 255 -4.66 3.36 -15.18
N ALA A 256 -5.54 3.52 -16.19
CA ALA A 256 -5.92 4.83 -16.71
C ALA A 256 -6.50 5.74 -15.61
N ALA A 257 -7.37 5.20 -14.75
CA ALA A 257 -7.95 5.97 -13.65
C ALA A 257 -6.90 6.44 -12.63
N VAL A 258 -5.86 5.63 -12.36
CA VAL A 258 -4.75 6.02 -11.48
C VAL A 258 -3.92 7.11 -12.16
N VAL A 259 -3.53 6.93 -13.44
CA VAL A 259 -2.76 7.92 -14.20
C VAL A 259 -3.48 9.28 -14.21
N ASP A 260 -4.76 9.31 -14.61
CA ASP A 260 -5.57 10.52 -14.64
C ASP A 260 -5.60 11.22 -13.27
N THR A 261 -5.81 10.42 -12.20
CA THR A 261 -5.89 10.96 -10.84
C THR A 261 -4.53 11.54 -10.40
N VAL A 262 -3.44 10.81 -10.63
CA VAL A 262 -2.10 11.24 -10.26
C VAL A 262 -1.71 12.52 -11.01
N VAL A 263 -1.96 12.58 -12.31
CA VAL A 263 -1.67 13.78 -13.12
C VAL A 263 -2.53 14.96 -12.65
N GLY A 264 -3.80 14.73 -12.37
CA GLY A 264 -4.70 15.76 -11.85
C GLY A 264 -4.30 16.31 -10.47
N GLU A 265 -3.58 15.53 -9.64
CA GLU A 265 -3.04 16.03 -8.37
C GLU A 265 -1.88 17.04 -8.53
N PHE A 266 -1.20 17.05 -9.69
CA PHE A 266 -0.11 17.99 -9.95
C PHE A 266 -0.61 19.41 -10.22
N ASP A 267 -1.81 19.55 -10.75
CA ASP A 267 -2.42 20.83 -11.14
C ASP A 267 -3.19 21.49 -10.00
N LYS A 268 -3.44 20.76 -8.91
CA LYS A 268 -4.01 21.33 -7.68
C LYS A 268 -2.93 22.13 -6.93
N ARG A 269 -3.14 23.45 -6.83
CA ARG A 269 -2.28 24.38 -6.06
C ARG A 269 -2.62 24.35 -4.58
#